data_2a6a1b7707247beabbfa7494a97902e5
#
_entry.id   2a6a1b7707247beabbfa7494a97902e5
#
_cell.length_a   1.000
_cell.length_b   1.000
_cell.length_c   1.000
_cell.angle_alpha   90.00
_cell.angle_beta   90.00
_cell.angle_gamma   90.00
#
_symmetry.space_group_name_H-M   'P 1'
#
loop_
_entity.id
_entity.type
_entity.pdbx_description
1 polymer ?
#
loop_
_entity_poly.entity_id
_entity_poly.type
_entity_poly.pdbx_seq_one_letter_code
_entity_poly.pdbx_strand_id
1 'polypeptide(L)'
;NIWVVTIKDSVMQVLPFILLGSLFCVGTVLESFITLPFSFWTPFGWTMGMISVLVAFLIPFNFCEKKRLRKQRLIAGATGLILFFISITPEIVAEGEPGFGSSAFGAGGMFCAMVTGVIVCIVFNLFGKFSFFKEDSAIPDFVRQWFDALLPIGIVIFGGFLLVQVAGVNLY
;
A
#
# COMPACT_ATOMS: atom_id res chain seq x y z
N ASN A 1 17.89 -9.10 9.89
CA ASN A 1 17.58 -7.71 9.55
C ASN A 1 16.07 -7.52 9.42
N ILE A 2 15.53 -6.60 10.22
CA ILE A 2 14.08 -6.35 10.29
C ILE A 2 13.48 -5.92 8.94
N TRP A 3 14.23 -5.19 8.13
CA TRP A 3 13.77 -4.73 6.81
C TRP A 3 13.50 -5.90 5.87
N VAL A 4 14.45 -6.80 5.77
CA VAL A 4 14.34 -7.98 4.90
C VAL A 4 13.20 -8.89 5.39
N VAL A 5 13.12 -9.11 6.71
CA VAL A 5 12.08 -9.96 7.30
C VAL A 5 10.69 -9.34 7.07
N THR A 6 10.55 -8.01 7.19
CA THR A 6 9.28 -7.33 6.94
C THR A 6 8.82 -7.50 5.50
N ILE A 7 9.70 -7.31 4.54
CA ILE A 7 9.38 -7.48 3.11
C ILE A 7 9.02 -8.93 2.83
N LYS A 8 9.81 -9.87 3.36
CA LYS A 8 9.54 -11.30 3.21
C LYS A 8 8.16 -11.67 3.75
N ASP A 9 7.84 -11.27 4.97
CA ASP A 9 6.56 -11.60 5.60
C ASP A 9 5.38 -10.99 4.85
N SER A 10 5.55 -9.77 4.33
CA SER A 10 4.50 -9.10 3.53
C SER A 10 4.23 -9.85 2.23
N VAL A 11 5.29 -10.29 1.55
CA VAL A 11 5.15 -11.09 0.32
C VAL A 11 4.52 -12.45 0.65
N MET A 12 4.93 -13.07 1.75
CA MET A 12 4.35 -14.36 2.16
C MET A 12 2.86 -14.25 2.49
N GLN A 13 2.42 -13.12 3.03
CA GLN A 13 1.00 -12.91 3.36
C GLN A 13 0.12 -12.76 2.13
N VAL A 14 0.67 -12.37 0.99
CA VAL A 14 -0.10 -12.29 -0.26
C VAL A 14 -0.10 -13.60 -1.05
N LEU A 15 0.67 -14.61 -0.64
CA LEU A 15 0.69 -15.91 -1.31
C LEU A 15 -0.69 -16.56 -1.49
N PRO A 16 -1.61 -16.54 -0.50
CA PRO A 16 -2.95 -17.08 -0.72
C PRO A 16 -3.67 -16.42 -1.89
N PHE A 17 -3.50 -15.12 -2.06
CA PHE A 17 -4.10 -14.40 -3.20
C PHE A 17 -3.45 -14.80 -4.51
N ILE A 18 -2.14 -15.04 -4.52
CA ILE A 18 -1.42 -15.52 -5.70
C ILE A 18 -1.89 -16.92 -6.08
N LEU A 19 -2.04 -17.81 -5.10
CA LEU A 19 -2.50 -19.18 -5.33
C LEU A 19 -3.92 -19.20 -5.90
N LEU A 20 -4.81 -18.39 -5.31
CA LEU A 20 -6.19 -18.28 -5.80
C LEU A 20 -6.22 -17.71 -7.22
N GLY A 21 -5.43 -16.66 -7.48
CA GLY A 21 -5.30 -16.08 -8.82
C GLY A 21 -4.76 -17.07 -9.84
N SER A 22 -3.84 -17.95 -9.43
CA SER A 22 -3.32 -19.01 -10.29
C SER A 22 -4.40 -20.00 -10.69
N LEU A 23 -5.30 -20.35 -9.76
CA LEU A 23 -6.46 -21.20 -10.05
C LEU A 23 -7.37 -20.55 -11.10
N PHE A 24 -7.63 -19.25 -10.96
CA PHE A 24 -8.42 -18.52 -11.95
C PHE A 24 -7.72 -18.45 -13.30
N CYS A 25 -6.38 -18.36 -13.30
CA CYS A 25 -5.60 -18.40 -14.53
C CYS A 25 -5.77 -19.74 -15.26
N VAL A 26 -5.76 -20.87 -14.53
CA VAL A 26 -6.06 -22.18 -15.10
C VAL A 26 -7.50 -22.20 -15.68
N GLY A 27 -8.45 -21.57 -14.98
CA GLY A 27 -9.81 -21.41 -15.47
C GLY A 27 -9.89 -20.68 -16.81
N THR A 28 -9.05 -19.65 -17.04
CA THR A 28 -9.03 -18.94 -18.33
C THR A 28 -8.56 -19.83 -19.46
N VAL A 29 -7.67 -20.79 -19.19
CA VAL A 29 -7.25 -21.78 -20.17
C VAL A 29 -8.41 -22.71 -20.52
N LEU A 30 -9.21 -23.11 -19.53
CA LEU A 30 -10.41 -23.94 -19.75
C LEU A 30 -11.45 -23.21 -20.62
N GLU A 31 -11.59 -21.90 -20.48
CA GLU A 31 -12.50 -21.10 -21.30
C GLU A 31 -12.20 -21.21 -22.80
N SER A 32 -10.94 -21.46 -23.17
CA SER A 32 -10.57 -21.59 -24.56
C SER A 32 -11.10 -22.90 -25.20
N PHE A 33 -11.46 -23.88 -24.38
CA PHE A 33 -11.98 -25.16 -24.82
C PHE A 33 -13.50 -25.31 -24.61
N ILE A 34 -14.07 -24.60 -23.65
CA ILE A 34 -15.47 -24.71 -23.24
C ILE A 34 -16.08 -23.32 -23.24
N THR A 35 -17.29 -23.17 -23.74
CA THR A 35 -18.04 -21.92 -23.67
C THR A 35 -18.67 -21.79 -22.29
N LEU A 36 -18.25 -20.80 -21.50
CA LEU A 36 -18.76 -20.53 -20.17
C LEU A 36 -19.58 -19.24 -20.16
N PRO A 37 -20.60 -19.13 -19.27
CA PRO A 37 -21.42 -17.92 -19.17
C PRO A 37 -20.71 -16.74 -18.52
N PHE A 38 -19.49 -16.92 -18.00
CA PHE A 38 -18.70 -15.89 -17.32
C PHE A 38 -17.22 -16.04 -17.70
N SER A 39 -16.44 -15.00 -17.44
CA SER A 39 -14.99 -15.00 -17.71
C SER A 39 -14.19 -15.09 -16.40
N PHE A 40 -13.20 -15.98 -16.36
CA PHE A 40 -12.28 -16.10 -15.23
C PHE A 40 -11.26 -14.95 -15.18
N TRP A 41 -11.15 -14.11 -16.21
CA TRP A 41 -10.30 -12.93 -16.18
C TRP A 41 -10.76 -11.91 -15.15
N THR A 42 -12.05 -11.82 -14.86
CA THR A 42 -12.58 -10.89 -13.86
C THR A 42 -12.10 -11.23 -12.46
N PRO A 43 -12.32 -12.44 -11.90
CA PRO A 43 -11.77 -12.77 -10.59
C PRO A 43 -10.24 -12.80 -10.56
N PHE A 44 -9.58 -13.15 -11.67
CA PHE A 44 -8.12 -13.05 -11.77
C PHE A 44 -7.66 -11.60 -11.54
N GLY A 45 -8.32 -10.62 -12.14
CA GLY A 45 -7.99 -9.21 -11.97
C GLY A 45 -8.21 -8.71 -10.53
N TRP A 46 -9.16 -9.31 -9.80
CA TRP A 46 -9.38 -8.95 -8.39
C TRP A 46 -8.39 -9.59 -7.43
N THR A 47 -7.70 -10.63 -7.83
CA THR A 47 -6.71 -11.32 -7.01
C THR A 47 -5.29 -10.94 -7.41
N MET A 48 -4.74 -11.55 -8.46
CA MET A 48 -3.38 -11.26 -8.90
C MET A 48 -3.22 -9.85 -9.48
N GLY A 49 -4.29 -9.28 -10.02
CA GLY A 49 -4.25 -7.92 -10.54
C GLY A 49 -4.14 -6.83 -9.48
N MET A 50 -4.36 -7.18 -8.20
CA MET A 50 -4.31 -6.22 -7.07
C MET A 50 -3.18 -6.50 -6.07
N ILE A 51 -2.23 -7.35 -6.42
CA ILE A 51 -1.16 -7.78 -5.51
C ILE A 51 -0.31 -6.60 -5.02
N SER A 52 0.04 -5.66 -5.89
CA SER A 52 0.87 -4.52 -5.52
C SER A 52 0.19 -3.63 -4.47
N VAL A 53 -1.13 -3.47 -4.58
CA VAL A 53 -1.91 -2.70 -3.60
C VAL A 53 -1.82 -3.34 -2.23
N LEU A 54 -1.95 -4.67 -2.17
CA LEU A 54 -1.85 -5.41 -0.90
C LEU A 54 -0.45 -5.30 -0.29
N VAL A 55 0.60 -5.43 -1.11
CA VAL A 55 1.98 -5.30 -0.64
C VAL A 55 2.25 -3.89 -0.12
N ALA A 56 1.76 -2.85 -0.80
CA ALA A 56 1.93 -1.47 -0.35
C ALA A 56 1.30 -1.21 1.02
N PHE A 57 0.20 -1.88 1.34
CA PHE A 57 -0.42 -1.82 2.66
C PHE A 57 0.35 -2.65 3.69
N LEU A 58 0.74 -3.88 3.33
CA LEU A 58 1.26 -4.85 4.29
C LEU A 58 2.67 -4.53 4.77
N ILE A 59 3.52 -3.93 3.94
CA ILE A 59 4.90 -3.61 4.34
C ILE A 59 4.94 -2.62 5.51
N PRO A 60 4.27 -1.45 5.45
CA PRO A 60 4.23 -0.55 6.60
C PRO A 60 3.50 -1.16 7.80
N PHE A 61 2.44 -1.90 7.56
CA PHE A 61 1.66 -2.56 8.61
C PHE A 61 2.54 -3.53 9.41
N ASN A 62 3.23 -4.43 8.72
CA ASN A 62 4.10 -5.42 9.38
C ASN A 62 5.30 -4.78 10.05
N PHE A 63 5.87 -3.74 9.45
CA PHE A 63 7.00 -3.02 10.03
C PHE A 63 6.59 -2.38 11.36
N CYS A 64 5.46 -1.70 11.42
CA CYS A 64 4.97 -1.08 12.65
C CYS A 64 4.68 -2.12 13.72
N GLU A 65 4.17 -3.28 13.33
CA GLU A 65 3.92 -4.37 14.27
C GLU A 65 5.22 -4.91 14.87
N LYS A 66 6.26 -5.07 14.06
CA LYS A 66 7.57 -5.56 14.53
C LYS A 66 8.33 -4.53 15.37
N LYS A 67 8.18 -3.25 15.08
CA LYS A 67 8.83 -2.15 15.80
C LYS A 67 8.06 -1.66 17.02
N ARG A 68 7.03 -2.38 17.45
CA ARG A 68 6.17 -2.04 18.57
C ARG A 68 5.41 -0.72 18.39
N LEU A 69 5.15 -0.32 17.16
CA LEU A 69 4.30 0.82 16.81
C LEU A 69 2.89 0.35 16.46
N ARG A 70 2.38 -0.61 17.25
CA ARG A 70 1.12 -1.30 16.95
C ARG A 70 -0.09 -0.37 16.85
N LYS A 71 -0.08 0.73 17.60
CA LYS A 71 -1.17 1.71 17.55
C LYS A 71 -1.28 2.39 16.19
N GLN A 72 -0.18 2.47 15.46
CA GLN A 72 -0.09 3.18 14.19
C GLN A 72 -0.04 2.25 12.98
N ARG A 73 -0.14 0.94 13.17
CA ARG A 73 0.03 -0.02 12.08
C ARG A 73 -0.99 0.15 10.94
N LEU A 74 -2.27 0.37 11.28
CA LEU A 74 -3.32 0.59 10.30
C LEU A 74 -3.12 1.90 9.55
N ILE A 75 -2.76 2.95 10.29
CA ILE A 75 -2.51 4.28 9.71
C ILE A 75 -1.30 4.21 8.78
N ALA A 76 -0.24 3.51 9.19
CA ALA A 76 0.94 3.32 8.35
C ALA A 76 0.61 2.55 7.06
N GLY A 77 -0.19 1.50 7.16
CA GLY A 77 -0.65 0.74 6.01
C GLY A 77 -1.47 1.59 5.05
N ALA A 78 -2.41 2.36 5.57
CA ALA A 78 -3.23 3.26 4.76
C ALA A 78 -2.37 4.33 4.08
N THR A 79 -1.38 4.88 4.79
CA THR A 79 -0.44 5.87 4.24
C THR A 79 0.38 5.25 3.11
N GLY A 80 0.81 4.00 3.27
CA GLY A 80 1.51 3.25 2.23
C GLY A 80 0.68 3.09 0.96
N LEU A 81 -0.61 2.80 1.10
CA LEU A 81 -1.53 2.73 -0.04
C LEU A 81 -1.62 4.06 -0.76
N ILE A 82 -1.79 5.16 -0.03
CA ILE A 82 -1.92 6.49 -0.61
C ILE A 82 -0.64 6.87 -1.35
N LEU A 83 0.52 6.63 -0.74
CA LEU A 83 1.80 6.92 -1.40
C LEU A 83 2.00 6.07 -2.65
N PHE A 84 1.61 4.80 -2.62
CA PHE A 84 1.63 3.93 -3.79
C PHE A 84 0.79 4.50 -4.92
N PHE A 85 -0.44 4.93 -4.62
CA PHE A 85 -1.33 5.52 -5.62
C PHE A 85 -0.75 6.81 -6.21
N ILE A 86 -0.12 7.65 -5.39
CA ILE A 86 0.57 8.85 -5.87
C ILE A 86 1.74 8.46 -6.79
N SER A 87 2.49 7.42 -6.43
CA SER A 87 3.70 7.01 -7.14
C SER A 87 3.44 6.40 -8.51
N ILE A 88 2.26 5.80 -8.73
CA ILE A 88 1.90 5.25 -10.03
C ILE A 88 1.44 6.33 -11.03
N THR A 89 1.60 7.59 -10.67
CA THR A 89 1.31 8.76 -11.52
C THR A 89 -0.11 8.73 -12.10
N PRO A 90 -1.15 8.92 -11.25
CA PRO A 90 -2.53 8.92 -11.73
C PRO A 90 -2.78 10.08 -12.69
N GLU A 91 -3.59 9.82 -13.72
CA GLU A 91 -4.03 10.84 -14.64
C GLU A 91 -5.32 11.48 -14.11
N ILE A 92 -5.48 12.78 -14.34
CA ILE A 92 -6.73 13.47 -14.01
C ILE A 92 -7.71 13.19 -15.14
N VAL A 93 -8.75 12.41 -14.85
CA VAL A 93 -9.71 11.96 -15.86
C VAL A 93 -10.81 13.01 -16.08
N ALA A 94 -11.41 13.54 -15.01
CA ALA A 94 -12.49 14.53 -15.10
C ALA A 94 -12.61 15.28 -13.77
N GLU A 95 -12.88 16.59 -13.84
CA GLU A 95 -13.17 17.44 -12.69
C GLU A 95 -12.18 17.29 -11.49
N GLY A 96 -10.92 16.97 -11.79
CA GLY A 96 -9.90 16.78 -10.76
C GLY A 96 -9.88 15.38 -10.14
N GLU A 97 -10.67 14.45 -10.63
CA GLU A 97 -10.65 13.08 -10.14
C GLU A 97 -9.47 12.30 -10.71
N PRO A 98 -8.69 11.61 -9.85
CA PRO A 98 -7.57 10.79 -10.33
C PRO A 98 -8.06 9.50 -10.97
N GLY A 99 -7.54 9.18 -12.15
CA GLY A 99 -7.77 7.90 -12.80
C GLY A 99 -6.52 7.05 -12.77
N PHE A 100 -6.64 5.76 -12.47
CA PHE A 100 -5.50 4.86 -12.32
C PHE A 100 -5.52 3.79 -13.41
N GLY A 101 -4.33 3.52 -13.98
CA GLY A 101 -4.15 2.37 -14.86
C GLY A 101 -4.10 1.08 -14.05
N SER A 102 -4.93 0.11 -14.39
CA SER A 102 -5.03 -1.15 -13.67
C SER A 102 -3.75 -2.01 -13.74
N SER A 103 -2.90 -1.78 -14.73
CA SER A 103 -1.65 -2.52 -14.89
C SER A 103 -0.67 -2.32 -13.72
N ALA A 104 -0.72 -1.14 -13.08
CA ALA A 104 0.14 -0.83 -11.95
C ALA A 104 -0.28 -1.54 -10.66
N PHE A 105 -1.50 -2.03 -10.56
CA PHE A 105 -1.99 -2.71 -9.36
C PHE A 105 -1.54 -4.16 -9.28
N GLY A 106 -1.17 -4.77 -10.40
CA GLY A 106 -0.68 -6.14 -10.46
C GLY A 106 0.82 -6.24 -10.23
N ALA A 107 1.40 -7.33 -10.70
CA ALA A 107 2.83 -7.62 -10.53
C ALA A 107 3.75 -6.52 -11.09
N GLY A 108 3.29 -5.79 -12.11
CA GLY A 108 4.07 -4.70 -12.70
C GLY A 108 4.40 -3.56 -11.74
N GLY A 109 3.51 -3.29 -10.75
CA GLY A 109 3.74 -2.26 -9.75
C GLY A 109 4.35 -2.75 -8.44
N MET A 110 4.72 -4.03 -8.35
CA MET A 110 5.15 -4.63 -7.10
C MET A 110 6.44 -3.99 -6.55
N PHE A 111 7.38 -3.71 -7.43
CA PHE A 111 8.62 -3.04 -7.03
C PHE A 111 8.33 -1.63 -6.49
N CYS A 112 7.46 -0.88 -7.17
CA CYS A 112 7.02 0.44 -6.71
C CYS A 112 6.35 0.35 -5.34
N ALA A 113 5.50 -0.65 -5.12
CA ALA A 113 4.85 -0.90 -3.83
C ALA A 113 5.87 -1.17 -2.72
N MET A 114 6.91 -1.94 -3.01
CA MET A 114 7.98 -2.21 -2.04
C MET A 114 8.73 -0.93 -1.67
N VAL A 115 9.09 -0.13 -2.66
CA VAL A 115 9.82 1.14 -2.44
C VAL A 115 8.97 2.10 -1.62
N THR A 116 7.70 2.29 -1.98
CA THR A 116 6.81 3.19 -1.24
C THR A 116 6.55 2.68 0.18
N GLY A 117 6.40 1.38 0.35
CA GLY A 117 6.25 0.77 1.68
C GLY A 117 7.46 1.03 2.56
N VAL A 118 8.66 0.90 2.02
CA VAL A 118 9.91 1.17 2.76
C VAL A 118 10.02 2.65 3.13
N ILE A 119 9.66 3.55 2.22
CA ILE A 119 9.67 4.99 2.50
C ILE A 119 8.73 5.31 3.67
N VAL A 120 7.53 4.78 3.66
CA VAL A 120 6.56 4.96 4.75
C VAL A 120 7.11 4.39 6.07
N CYS A 121 7.75 3.23 6.03
CA CYS A 121 8.38 2.63 7.20
C CYS A 121 9.45 3.53 7.80
N ILE A 122 10.31 4.12 6.97
CA ILE A 122 11.35 5.04 7.42
C ILE A 122 10.74 6.25 8.12
N VAL A 123 9.72 6.87 7.50
CA VAL A 123 9.07 8.05 8.06
C VAL A 123 8.40 7.73 9.39
N PHE A 124 7.66 6.62 9.48
CA PHE A 124 7.02 6.22 10.74
C PHE A 124 8.02 5.80 11.81
N ASN A 125 9.17 5.24 11.44
CA ASN A 125 10.22 4.93 12.39
C ASN A 125 10.85 6.19 13.00
N LEU A 126 11.01 7.24 12.19
CA LEU A 126 11.59 8.51 12.65
C LEU A 126 10.60 9.35 13.46
N PHE A 127 9.34 9.41 13.03
CA PHE A 127 8.35 10.32 13.59
C PHE A 127 7.24 9.63 14.38
N GLY A 128 7.14 8.30 14.32
CA GLY A 128 6.08 7.55 14.98
C GLY A 128 6.08 7.62 16.49
N LYS A 129 7.21 7.97 17.10
CA LYS A 129 7.33 8.15 18.56
C LYS A 129 7.09 9.59 19.00
N PHE A 130 6.96 10.52 18.07
CA PHE A 130 6.68 11.91 18.36
C PHE A 130 5.24 12.07 18.82
N SER A 131 5.04 12.82 19.89
CA SER A 131 3.71 13.10 20.42
C SER A 131 3.54 14.61 20.61
N PHE A 132 2.44 15.16 20.07
CA PHE A 132 2.08 16.57 20.25
C PHE A 132 1.59 16.85 21.67
N PHE A 133 0.98 15.86 22.32
CA PHE A 133 0.38 16.01 23.64
C PHE A 133 1.05 15.11 24.65
N LYS A 134 1.20 15.61 25.87
CA LYS A 134 1.72 14.82 26.98
C LYS A 134 0.70 13.75 27.39
N GLU A 135 1.19 12.61 27.91
CA GLU A 135 0.32 11.52 28.36
C GLU A 135 -0.65 11.95 29.47
N ASP A 136 -0.26 12.96 30.26
CA ASP A 136 -1.06 13.49 31.37
C ASP A 136 -2.13 14.49 30.90
N SER A 137 -2.25 14.76 29.61
CA SER A 137 -3.27 15.69 29.11
C SER A 137 -4.67 15.10 29.27
N ALA A 138 -5.67 15.96 29.45
CA ALA A 138 -7.07 15.56 29.56
C ALA A 138 -7.68 15.09 28.25
N ILE A 139 -6.89 15.04 27.17
CA ILE A 139 -7.34 14.66 25.84
C ILE A 139 -7.46 13.13 25.76
N PRO A 140 -8.56 12.58 25.19
CA PRO A 140 -8.71 11.14 25.00
C PRO A 140 -7.58 10.55 24.16
N ASP A 141 -7.21 9.28 24.43
CA ASP A 141 -6.10 8.62 23.75
C ASP A 141 -6.30 8.53 22.23
N PHE A 142 -7.52 8.31 21.76
CA PHE A 142 -7.79 8.21 20.32
C PHE A 142 -7.54 9.54 19.60
N VAL A 143 -7.83 10.67 20.26
CA VAL A 143 -7.56 12.01 19.70
C VAL A 143 -6.05 12.25 19.63
N ARG A 144 -5.31 11.86 20.68
CA ARG A 144 -3.84 11.96 20.68
C ARG A 144 -3.23 11.14 19.56
N GLN A 145 -3.74 9.94 19.32
CA GLN A 145 -3.26 9.09 18.24
C GLN A 145 -3.51 9.74 16.86
N TRP A 146 -4.64 10.40 16.68
CA TRP A 146 -4.93 11.12 15.44
C TRP A 146 -3.92 12.23 15.19
N PHE A 147 -3.68 13.06 16.18
CA PHE A 147 -2.73 14.17 16.04
C PHE A 147 -1.29 13.69 15.88
N ASP A 148 -0.91 12.63 16.59
CA ASP A 148 0.43 12.05 16.48
C ASP A 148 0.67 11.45 15.10
N ALA A 149 -0.37 10.92 14.47
CA ALA A 149 -0.30 10.34 13.15
C ALA A 149 -0.29 11.39 12.03
N LEU A 150 -0.83 12.59 12.27
CA LEU A 150 -0.91 13.64 11.25
C LEU A 150 0.46 14.04 10.70
N LEU A 151 1.48 14.14 11.57
CA LEU A 151 2.81 14.55 11.15
C LEU A 151 3.45 13.56 10.17
N PRO A 152 3.58 12.25 10.49
CA PRO A 152 4.11 11.28 9.53
C PRO A 152 3.28 11.18 8.26
N ILE A 153 1.94 11.17 8.37
CA ILE A 153 1.06 11.10 7.20
C ILE A 153 1.27 12.31 6.30
N GLY A 154 1.29 13.50 6.89
CA GLY A 154 1.48 14.75 6.13
C GLY A 154 2.82 14.79 5.43
N ILE A 155 3.89 14.37 6.10
CA ILE A 155 5.24 14.31 5.53
C ILE A 155 5.27 13.36 4.33
N VAL A 156 4.71 12.15 4.48
CA VAL A 156 4.72 11.14 3.43
C VAL A 156 3.92 11.61 2.21
N ILE A 157 2.68 12.04 2.43
CA ILE A 157 1.76 12.41 1.35
C ILE A 157 2.26 13.67 0.62
N PHE A 158 2.59 14.70 1.37
CA PHE A 158 3.05 15.96 0.77
C PHE A 158 4.41 15.80 0.08
N GLY A 159 5.34 15.08 0.73
CA GLY A 159 6.65 14.79 0.14
C GLY A 159 6.51 13.93 -1.11
N GLY A 160 5.67 12.91 -1.09
CA GLY A 160 5.40 12.07 -2.26
C GLY A 160 4.76 12.85 -3.39
N PHE A 161 3.79 13.70 -3.08
CA PHE A 161 3.16 14.58 -4.08
C PHE A 161 4.18 15.50 -4.73
N LEU A 162 5.05 16.14 -3.94
CA LEU A 162 6.07 17.02 -4.47
C LEU A 162 7.08 16.28 -5.35
N LEU A 163 7.52 15.10 -4.92
CA LEU A 163 8.48 14.31 -5.68
C LEU A 163 7.91 13.80 -7.00
N VAL A 164 6.70 13.30 -6.98
CA VAL A 164 6.10 12.67 -8.17
C VAL A 164 5.50 13.70 -9.11
N GLN A 165 4.70 14.63 -8.58
CA GLN A 165 3.93 15.57 -9.41
C GLN A 165 4.71 16.82 -9.76
N VAL A 166 5.53 17.34 -8.87
CA VAL A 166 6.26 18.60 -9.07
C VAL A 166 7.65 18.36 -9.61
N ALA A 167 8.41 17.46 -8.99
CA ALA A 167 9.78 17.16 -9.43
C ALA A 167 9.84 16.18 -10.60
N GLY A 168 8.73 15.49 -10.92
CA GLY A 168 8.67 14.55 -12.03
C GLY A 168 9.39 13.23 -11.78
N VAL A 169 9.69 12.89 -10.52
CA VAL A 169 10.32 11.61 -10.17
C VAL A 169 9.31 10.49 -10.39
N ASN A 170 9.70 9.52 -11.18
CA ASN A 170 8.85 8.37 -11.49
C ASN A 170 9.37 7.13 -10.78
N LEU A 171 8.61 6.65 -9.79
CA LEU A 171 8.93 5.43 -9.05
C LEU A 171 8.37 4.17 -9.72
N TYR A 172 7.45 4.35 -10.63
CA TYR A 172 6.87 3.29 -11.43
C TYR A 172 7.65 3.10 -12.73
#